data_8a692849e0523e227beae8ab0b14bad5
#
_entry.id   8a692849e0523e227beae8ab0b14bad5
#
_cell.length_a   1.000
_cell.length_b   1.000
_cell.length_c   1.000
_cell.angle_alpha   90.00
_cell.angle_beta   90.00
_cell.angle_gamma   90.00
#
_symmetry.space_group_name_H-M   'P 1'
#
loop_
_entity.id
_entity.type
_entity.pdbx_description
1 polymer ?
#
loop_
_entity_poly.entity_id
_entity_poly.type
_entity_poly.pdbx_seq_one_letter_code
_entity_poly.pdbx_strand_id
1 'polypeptide(L)'
;FVYLISPNKIKSDNFYTDLALIFDTKKVSFFQLRLKKETIKTKLEIGKKIKKICKNYKIKFLINDDPMLAKRLNADGCHLGQKDMDVLKARKILRNKIIGVTCHNSINLAKKAIDDKADYLAFGAFYPSQTKIVKYKANLKILKLAKKITNTPIVAIGGIKLSNYKKLLLNKANFLAISG
;
A
#
# COMPACT_ATOMS: atom_id res chain seq x y z
N PHE A 1 4.10 -12.06 -2.53
CA PHE A 1 3.23 -11.34 -3.48
C PHE A 1 3.62 -9.87 -3.58
N VAL A 2 3.31 -9.24 -4.73
CA VAL A 2 3.60 -7.84 -5.01
C VAL A 2 2.41 -6.96 -4.61
N TYR A 3 2.72 -5.83 -4.01
CA TYR A 3 1.84 -4.73 -3.72
C TYR A 3 2.26 -3.54 -4.60
N LEU A 4 1.58 -3.30 -5.70
CA LEU A 4 1.94 -2.26 -6.66
C LEU A 4 1.33 -0.91 -6.26
N ILE A 5 2.14 0.16 -6.33
CA ILE A 5 1.69 1.53 -6.04
C ILE A 5 1.83 2.36 -7.32
N SER A 6 0.78 3.10 -7.68
CA SER A 6 0.81 3.97 -8.87
C SER A 6 1.87 5.07 -8.77
N PRO A 7 2.36 5.58 -9.90
CA PRO A 7 3.09 6.84 -9.91
C PRO A 7 2.22 8.00 -9.39
N ASN A 8 2.85 9.13 -9.03
CA ASN A 8 2.13 10.31 -8.53
C ASN A 8 1.22 10.97 -9.58
N LYS A 9 1.49 10.71 -10.87
CA LYS A 9 0.73 11.23 -12.02
C LYS A 9 0.67 10.15 -13.10
N ILE A 10 -0.50 9.93 -13.66
CA ILE A 10 -0.73 9.04 -14.79
C ILE A 10 -0.87 9.92 -16.03
N LYS A 11 0.10 9.80 -16.96
CA LYS A 11 0.24 10.74 -18.09
C LYS A 11 -0.25 10.20 -19.42
N SER A 12 -0.39 8.89 -19.58
CA SER A 12 -0.78 8.28 -20.86
C SER A 12 -1.76 7.13 -20.68
N ASP A 13 -2.52 6.84 -21.73
CA ASP A 13 -3.45 5.73 -21.78
C ASP A 13 -2.72 4.37 -21.81
N ASN A 14 -1.48 4.32 -22.26
CA ASN A 14 -0.64 3.11 -22.21
C ASN A 14 -0.50 2.57 -20.77
N PHE A 15 -0.58 3.45 -19.76
CA PHE A 15 -0.54 3.02 -18.37
C PHE A 15 -1.58 1.94 -18.04
N TYR A 16 -2.78 2.05 -18.58
CA TYR A 16 -3.85 1.07 -18.30
C TYR A 16 -3.58 -0.28 -18.98
N THR A 17 -3.03 -0.26 -20.18
CA THR A 17 -2.60 -1.47 -20.90
C THR A 17 -1.44 -2.16 -20.19
N ASP A 18 -0.42 -1.38 -19.81
CA ASP A 18 0.75 -1.89 -19.06
C ASP A 18 0.32 -2.47 -17.71
N LEU A 19 -0.60 -1.80 -17.01
CA LEU A 19 -1.15 -2.28 -15.75
C LEU A 19 -1.85 -3.63 -15.92
N ALA A 20 -2.64 -3.80 -16.98
CA ALA A 20 -3.31 -5.04 -17.28
C ALA A 20 -2.30 -6.18 -17.56
N LEU A 21 -1.25 -5.91 -18.35
CA LEU A 21 -0.17 -6.86 -18.61
C LEU A 21 0.56 -7.29 -17.31
N ILE A 22 0.85 -6.33 -16.41
CA ILE A 22 1.45 -6.62 -15.11
C ILE A 22 0.52 -7.51 -14.27
N PHE A 23 -0.78 -7.23 -14.26
CA PHE A 23 -1.76 -8.02 -13.50
C PHE A 23 -1.92 -9.44 -14.04
N ASP A 24 -1.78 -9.62 -15.35
CA ASP A 24 -1.86 -10.95 -15.97
C ASP A 24 -0.72 -11.87 -15.52
N THR A 25 0.39 -11.35 -15.06
CA THR A 25 1.47 -12.14 -14.43
C THR A 25 1.03 -12.92 -13.20
N LYS A 26 -0.13 -12.58 -12.60
CA LYS A 26 -0.71 -13.18 -11.37
C LYS A 26 0.20 -13.07 -10.14
N LYS A 27 1.17 -12.15 -10.16
CA LYS A 27 2.09 -11.88 -9.03
C LYS A 27 1.61 -10.73 -8.14
N VAL A 28 0.69 -9.89 -8.63
CA VAL A 28 0.17 -8.73 -7.89
C VAL A 28 -1.07 -9.10 -7.11
N SER A 29 -1.12 -8.75 -5.83
CA SER A 29 -2.29 -8.95 -4.96
C SER A 29 -3.01 -7.64 -4.64
N PHE A 30 -2.26 -6.55 -4.57
CA PHE A 30 -2.78 -5.23 -4.22
C PHE A 30 -2.31 -4.19 -5.23
N PHE A 31 -3.20 -3.26 -5.55
CA PHE A 31 -2.86 -2.03 -6.26
C PHE A 31 -3.33 -0.82 -5.47
N GLN A 32 -2.41 0.11 -5.17
CA GLN A 32 -2.71 1.37 -4.47
C GLN A 32 -2.66 2.55 -5.45
N LEU A 33 -3.77 3.27 -5.56
CA LEU A 33 -3.83 4.53 -6.30
C LEU A 33 -3.31 5.68 -5.42
N ARG A 34 -2.19 6.29 -5.85
CA ARG A 34 -1.49 7.34 -5.11
C ARG A 34 -1.26 8.58 -5.98
N LEU A 35 -2.28 9.40 -6.16
CA LEU A 35 -2.26 10.63 -6.96
C LEU A 35 -2.28 11.86 -6.05
N LYS A 36 -1.14 12.19 -5.40
CA LYS A 36 -1.11 13.22 -4.34
C LYS A 36 -1.45 14.64 -4.81
N LYS A 37 -1.10 14.98 -6.04
CA LYS A 37 -1.25 16.35 -6.58
C LYS A 37 -2.48 16.53 -7.49
N GLU A 38 -3.24 15.47 -7.74
CA GLU A 38 -4.39 15.52 -8.64
C GLU A 38 -5.66 15.99 -7.92
N THR A 39 -6.57 16.61 -8.67
CA THR A 39 -7.90 17.02 -8.17
C THR A 39 -8.74 15.81 -7.79
N ILE A 40 -9.75 16.01 -6.95
CA ILE A 40 -10.71 14.94 -6.59
C ILE A 40 -11.45 14.42 -7.84
N LYS A 41 -11.80 15.30 -8.79
CA LYS A 41 -12.42 14.92 -10.06
C LYS A 41 -11.52 13.94 -10.83
N THR A 42 -10.27 14.31 -11.06
CA THR A 42 -9.26 13.48 -11.74
C THR A 42 -9.04 12.14 -11.02
N LYS A 43 -8.93 12.17 -9.68
CA LYS A 43 -8.77 10.94 -8.86
C LYS A 43 -9.97 10.00 -9.02
N LEU A 44 -11.20 10.54 -9.11
CA LEU A 44 -12.41 9.74 -9.32
C LEU A 44 -12.45 9.13 -10.71
N GLU A 45 -12.13 9.89 -11.75
CA GLU A 45 -12.11 9.43 -13.14
C GLU A 45 -11.10 8.31 -13.34
N ILE A 46 -9.85 8.53 -12.94
CA ILE A 46 -8.78 7.54 -13.01
C ILE A 46 -9.10 6.34 -12.13
N GLY A 47 -9.57 6.58 -10.90
CA GLY A 47 -9.90 5.53 -9.95
C GLY A 47 -10.98 4.58 -10.45
N LYS A 48 -12.02 5.08 -11.14
CA LYS A 48 -13.07 4.25 -11.77
C LYS A 48 -12.49 3.31 -12.84
N LYS A 49 -11.62 3.84 -13.73
CA LYS A 49 -10.95 3.04 -14.76
C LYS A 49 -10.11 1.94 -14.15
N ILE A 50 -9.24 2.28 -13.19
CA ILE A 50 -8.34 1.32 -12.52
C ILE A 50 -9.12 0.29 -11.72
N LYS A 51 -10.17 0.70 -11.00
CA LYS A 51 -11.02 -0.25 -10.27
C LYS A 51 -11.61 -1.32 -11.18
N LYS A 52 -12.08 -0.95 -12.38
CA LYS A 52 -12.58 -1.92 -13.37
C LYS A 52 -11.50 -2.93 -13.76
N ILE A 53 -10.28 -2.45 -14.02
CA ILE A 53 -9.15 -3.33 -14.34
C ILE A 53 -8.85 -4.25 -13.14
N CYS A 54 -8.68 -3.69 -11.93
CA CYS A 54 -8.42 -4.48 -10.73
C CYS A 54 -9.47 -5.59 -10.51
N LYS A 55 -10.75 -5.27 -10.72
CA LYS A 55 -11.86 -6.23 -10.61
C LYS A 55 -11.70 -7.40 -11.60
N ASN A 56 -11.36 -7.11 -12.86
CA ASN A 56 -11.20 -8.15 -13.89
C ASN A 56 -10.07 -9.15 -13.54
N TYR A 57 -8.99 -8.66 -12.92
CA TYR A 57 -7.85 -9.48 -12.51
C TYR A 57 -7.90 -9.94 -11.05
N LYS A 58 -9.01 -9.70 -10.32
CA LYS A 58 -9.18 -10.03 -8.89
C LYS A 58 -8.12 -9.42 -7.97
N ILE A 59 -7.59 -8.24 -8.34
CA ILE A 59 -6.62 -7.46 -7.56
C ILE A 59 -7.37 -6.57 -6.58
N LYS A 60 -6.91 -6.51 -5.32
CA LYS A 60 -7.47 -5.59 -4.32
C LYS A 60 -7.06 -4.15 -4.62
N PHE A 61 -8.06 -3.29 -4.82
CA PHE A 61 -7.87 -1.88 -5.16
C PHE A 61 -7.92 -1.01 -3.90
N LEU A 62 -6.82 -0.34 -3.58
CA LEU A 62 -6.68 0.52 -2.39
C LEU A 62 -6.44 1.98 -2.79
N ILE A 63 -6.91 2.90 -1.94
CA ILE A 63 -6.68 4.34 -2.08
C ILE A 63 -5.65 4.79 -1.06
N ASN A 64 -4.72 5.65 -1.49
CA ASN A 64 -3.72 6.24 -0.61
C ASN A 64 -4.31 7.40 0.20
N ASP A 65 -4.10 7.45 1.53
CA ASP A 65 -4.37 8.53 2.48
C ASP A 65 -5.85 8.90 2.70
N ASP A 66 -6.79 8.58 1.81
CA ASP A 66 -8.14 9.13 1.77
C ASP A 66 -9.26 8.08 1.89
N PRO A 67 -9.78 7.81 3.09
CA PRO A 67 -10.90 6.88 3.31
C PRO A 67 -12.21 7.34 2.65
N MET A 68 -12.44 8.66 2.52
CA MET A 68 -13.65 9.17 1.88
C MET A 68 -13.64 8.91 0.37
N LEU A 69 -12.50 9.13 -0.28
CA LEU A 69 -12.32 8.78 -1.69
C LEU A 69 -12.43 7.25 -1.90
N ALA A 70 -11.87 6.46 -0.99
CA ALA A 70 -12.01 5.00 -1.03
C ALA A 70 -13.48 4.56 -0.96
N LYS A 71 -14.28 5.20 -0.08
CA LYS A 71 -15.73 4.98 0.01
C LYS A 71 -16.44 5.38 -1.27
N ARG A 72 -16.17 6.58 -1.81
CA ARG A 72 -16.79 7.10 -3.06
C ARG A 72 -16.50 6.22 -4.27
N LEU A 73 -15.28 5.69 -4.38
CA LEU A 73 -14.89 4.74 -5.43
C LEU A 73 -15.37 3.31 -5.15
N ASN A 74 -15.92 3.06 -3.99
CA ASN A 74 -16.18 1.70 -3.50
C ASN A 74 -14.94 0.81 -3.68
N ALA A 75 -13.75 1.32 -3.30
CA ALA A 75 -12.50 0.59 -3.32
C ALA A 75 -12.51 -0.54 -2.28
N ASP A 76 -11.57 -1.49 -2.38
CA ASP A 76 -11.43 -2.57 -1.38
C ASP A 76 -10.90 -2.06 -0.04
N GLY A 77 -10.30 -0.86 -0.01
CA GLY A 77 -9.81 -0.25 1.21
C GLY A 77 -8.94 0.98 1.00
N CYS A 78 -8.19 1.36 2.03
CA CYS A 78 -7.21 2.43 1.92
C CYS A 78 -5.93 2.13 2.71
N HIS A 79 -4.86 2.90 2.41
CA HIS A 79 -3.60 2.89 3.14
C HIS A 79 -3.38 4.25 3.80
N LEU A 80 -3.06 4.25 5.09
CA LEU A 80 -2.90 5.44 5.92
C LEU A 80 -1.45 5.61 6.38
N GLY A 81 -0.92 6.81 6.24
CA GLY A 81 0.30 7.24 6.90
C GLY A 81 0.02 7.83 8.28
N GLN A 82 1.10 8.18 9.01
CA GLN A 82 1.00 8.65 10.41
C GLN A 82 0.41 10.07 10.56
N LYS A 83 0.28 10.81 9.46
CA LYS A 83 -0.32 12.16 9.45
C LYS A 83 -1.71 12.21 8.83
N ASP A 84 -2.20 11.06 8.38
CA ASP A 84 -3.50 10.93 7.74
C ASP A 84 -4.59 10.69 8.79
N MET A 85 -5.80 10.36 8.32
CA MET A 85 -6.91 10.05 9.21
C MET A 85 -6.57 8.88 10.14
N ASP A 86 -6.94 9.00 11.41
CA ASP A 86 -6.81 7.93 12.38
C ASP A 86 -7.55 6.65 11.95
N VAL A 87 -6.99 5.48 12.28
CA VAL A 87 -7.52 4.17 11.87
C VAL A 87 -8.95 3.95 12.37
N LEU A 88 -9.25 4.31 13.61
CA LEU A 88 -10.59 4.13 14.18
C LEU A 88 -11.64 5.00 13.47
N LYS A 89 -11.27 6.23 13.08
CA LYS A 89 -12.12 7.10 12.26
C LYS A 89 -12.32 6.54 10.86
N ALA A 90 -11.24 6.08 10.23
CA ALA A 90 -11.29 5.45 8.92
C ALA A 90 -12.15 4.17 8.95
N ARG A 91 -12.07 3.38 10.02
CA ARG A 91 -12.87 2.18 10.22
C ARG A 91 -14.38 2.49 10.27
N LYS A 92 -14.79 3.59 10.91
CA LYS A 92 -16.20 4.03 10.90
C LYS A 92 -16.70 4.34 9.48
N ILE A 93 -15.84 4.86 8.59
CA ILE A 93 -16.18 5.19 7.20
C ILE A 93 -16.20 3.94 6.33
N LEU A 94 -15.17 3.10 6.44
CA LEU A 94 -14.89 1.98 5.55
C LEU A 94 -15.47 0.64 6.05
N ARG A 95 -15.89 0.56 7.31
CA ARG A 95 -16.46 -0.66 7.92
C ARG A 95 -15.51 -1.86 7.74
N ASN A 96 -15.93 -2.87 6.99
CA ASN A 96 -15.22 -4.13 6.79
C ASN A 96 -14.16 -4.09 5.66
N LYS A 97 -13.86 -2.91 5.12
CA LYS A 97 -12.85 -2.77 4.07
C LYS A 97 -11.44 -2.74 4.64
N ILE A 98 -10.46 -3.03 3.81
CA ILE A 98 -9.05 -3.11 4.18
C ILE A 98 -8.51 -1.74 4.59
N ILE A 99 -7.87 -1.67 5.76
CA ILE A 99 -7.13 -0.49 6.23
C ILE A 99 -5.70 -0.92 6.53
N GLY A 100 -4.76 -0.40 5.76
CA GLY A 100 -3.33 -0.59 6.01
C GLY A 100 -2.69 0.64 6.63
N VAL A 101 -1.65 0.44 7.42
CA VAL A 101 -0.98 1.53 8.15
C VAL A 101 0.53 1.50 7.97
N THR A 102 1.12 2.68 7.70
CA THR A 102 2.56 2.86 7.71
C THR A 102 3.09 2.91 9.15
N CYS A 103 4.00 1.99 9.49
CA CYS A 103 4.63 1.91 10.82
C CYS A 103 6.12 2.31 10.82
N HIS A 104 6.67 2.76 9.69
CA HIS A 104 8.07 3.15 9.54
C HIS A 104 9.05 2.06 10.01
N ASN A 105 9.82 2.31 11.08
CA ASN A 105 10.70 1.36 11.76
C ASN A 105 10.33 1.27 13.25
N SER A 106 9.03 1.26 13.58
CA SER A 106 8.55 1.39 14.96
C SER A 106 7.58 0.27 15.33
N ILE A 107 7.94 -0.49 16.37
CA ILE A 107 7.07 -1.49 16.98
C ILE A 107 5.92 -0.82 17.75
N ASN A 108 6.13 0.36 18.31
CA ASN A 108 5.05 1.08 19.02
C ASN A 108 3.95 1.53 18.07
N LEU A 109 4.32 2.03 16.86
CA LEU A 109 3.33 2.34 15.82
C LEU A 109 2.61 1.08 15.33
N ALA A 110 3.32 -0.05 15.24
CA ALA A 110 2.70 -1.31 14.87
C ALA A 110 1.71 -1.80 15.93
N LYS A 111 2.06 -1.75 17.23
CA LYS A 111 1.15 -2.10 18.33
C LYS A 111 -0.11 -1.24 18.29
N LYS A 112 0.04 0.09 18.21
CA LYS A 112 -1.10 0.99 18.08
C LYS A 112 -1.99 0.62 16.87
N ALA A 113 -1.41 0.38 15.70
CA ALA A 113 -2.18 0.01 14.51
C ALA A 113 -2.92 -1.33 14.68
N ILE A 114 -2.33 -2.31 15.39
CA ILE A 114 -2.97 -3.58 15.73
C ILE A 114 -4.17 -3.36 16.66
N ASP A 115 -3.96 -2.56 17.72
CA ASP A 115 -5.02 -2.24 18.69
C ASP A 115 -6.20 -1.53 18.01
N ASP A 116 -5.89 -0.63 17.07
CA ASP A 116 -6.88 0.09 16.24
C ASP A 116 -7.48 -0.79 15.11
N LYS A 117 -7.14 -2.08 15.02
CA LYS A 117 -7.66 -3.06 14.05
C LYS A 117 -7.27 -2.75 12.59
N ALA A 118 -6.02 -2.38 12.36
CA ALA A 118 -5.47 -2.34 10.99
C ALA A 118 -5.36 -3.76 10.39
N ASP A 119 -5.64 -3.89 9.09
CA ASP A 119 -5.63 -5.17 8.38
C ASP A 119 -4.24 -5.56 7.87
N TYR A 120 -3.32 -4.60 7.71
CA TYR A 120 -1.91 -4.86 7.44
C TYR A 120 -1.03 -3.71 7.92
N LEU A 121 0.25 -4.02 8.17
CA LEU A 121 1.27 -3.10 8.65
C LEU A 121 2.35 -2.92 7.59
N ALA A 122 2.71 -1.66 7.26
CA ALA A 122 3.77 -1.38 6.31
C ALA A 122 5.00 -0.80 7.01
N PHE A 123 6.14 -1.46 6.83
CA PHE A 123 7.44 -1.03 7.35
C PHE A 123 8.35 -0.57 6.22
N GLY A 124 9.12 0.48 6.44
CA GLY A 124 10.05 1.05 5.46
C GLY A 124 10.51 2.47 5.83
N ALA A 125 11.43 3.04 5.04
CA ALA A 125 11.97 2.44 3.83
C ALA A 125 13.17 1.56 4.16
N PHE A 126 13.25 0.38 3.50
CA PHE A 126 14.37 -0.55 3.73
C PHE A 126 15.62 -0.18 2.93
N TYR A 127 15.44 0.42 1.77
CA TYR A 127 16.53 0.80 0.87
C TYR A 127 16.33 2.22 0.35
N PRO A 128 17.40 2.89 -0.11
CA PRO A 128 17.29 4.19 -0.78
C PRO A 128 16.30 4.15 -1.94
N SER A 129 15.55 5.23 -2.14
CA SER A 129 14.53 5.35 -3.18
C SER A 129 14.69 6.66 -3.94
N GLN A 130 14.52 6.62 -5.25
CA GLN A 130 14.53 7.82 -6.11
C GLN A 130 13.16 8.53 -6.12
N THR A 131 12.09 7.83 -5.75
CA THR A 131 10.71 8.35 -5.85
C THR A 131 10.28 9.18 -4.64
N LYS A 132 11.02 9.12 -3.52
CA LYS A 132 10.71 9.84 -2.28
C LYS A 132 11.94 10.02 -1.41
N ILE A 133 12.10 11.22 -0.80
CA ILE A 133 13.09 11.42 0.25
C ILE A 133 12.76 10.52 1.44
N VAL A 134 13.73 9.67 1.79
CA VAL A 134 13.58 8.69 2.88
C VAL A 134 13.86 9.37 4.21
N LYS A 135 12.81 9.70 4.97
CA LYS A 135 12.93 10.26 6.32
C LYS A 135 13.17 9.18 7.40
N TYR A 136 12.65 7.99 7.20
CA TYR A 136 12.75 6.87 8.14
C TYR A 136 13.38 5.68 7.45
N LYS A 137 14.48 5.18 8.00
CA LYS A 137 15.14 3.95 7.53
C LYS A 137 14.70 2.79 8.40
N ALA A 138 14.18 1.73 7.79
CA ALA A 138 13.85 0.50 8.48
C ALA A 138 15.00 -0.51 8.38
N ASN A 139 15.19 -1.31 9.41
CA ASN A 139 16.11 -2.43 9.39
C ASN A 139 15.36 -3.78 9.34
N LEU A 140 16.01 -4.82 8.87
CA LEU A 140 15.38 -6.13 8.71
C LEU A 140 14.88 -6.74 10.03
N LYS A 141 15.47 -6.36 11.18
CA LYS A 141 15.05 -6.86 12.50
C LYS A 141 13.61 -6.48 12.82
N ILE A 142 13.11 -5.32 12.31
CA ILE A 142 11.74 -4.88 12.58
C ILE A 142 10.69 -5.86 12.07
N LEU A 143 10.93 -6.54 10.94
CA LEU A 143 10.01 -7.52 10.38
C LEU A 143 9.86 -8.74 11.29
N LYS A 144 10.99 -9.26 11.81
CA LYS A 144 10.99 -10.37 12.77
C LYS A 144 10.34 -9.98 14.09
N LEU A 145 10.62 -8.78 14.59
CA LEU A 145 10.01 -8.26 15.82
C LEU A 145 8.49 -8.11 15.66
N ALA A 146 8.02 -7.56 14.53
CA ALA A 146 6.60 -7.44 14.24
C ALA A 146 5.92 -8.81 14.24
N LYS A 147 6.53 -9.84 13.63
CA LYS A 147 5.98 -11.20 13.61
C LYS A 147 5.91 -11.88 14.98
N LYS A 148 6.69 -11.42 15.97
CA LYS A 148 6.58 -11.93 17.35
C LYS A 148 5.34 -11.39 18.07
N ILE A 149 4.82 -10.24 17.67
CA ILE A 149 3.70 -9.57 18.34
C ILE A 149 2.36 -9.70 17.61
N THR A 150 2.36 -10.12 16.32
CA THR A 150 1.13 -10.22 15.54
C THR A 150 1.23 -11.18 14.37
N ASN A 151 0.09 -11.76 14.00
CA ASN A 151 -0.13 -12.47 12.73
C ASN A 151 -0.62 -11.54 11.60
N THR A 152 -0.89 -10.27 11.90
CA THR A 152 -1.28 -9.27 10.88
C THR A 152 -0.27 -9.25 9.73
N PRO A 153 -0.72 -9.25 8.47
CA PRO A 153 0.16 -9.22 7.32
C PRO A 153 1.12 -8.04 7.33
N ILE A 154 2.36 -8.29 6.92
CA ILE A 154 3.44 -7.30 6.87
C ILE A 154 3.78 -6.97 5.43
N VAL A 155 3.78 -5.68 5.11
CA VAL A 155 4.23 -5.10 3.85
C VAL A 155 5.59 -4.44 4.05
N ALA A 156 6.60 -4.83 3.28
CA ALA A 156 7.87 -4.13 3.21
C ALA A 156 7.87 -3.15 2.04
N ILE A 157 8.35 -1.92 2.28
CA ILE A 157 8.38 -0.84 1.27
C ILE A 157 9.71 -0.08 1.29
N GLY A 158 10.07 0.50 0.15
CA GLY A 158 11.15 1.46 -0.05
C GLY A 158 12.38 0.87 -0.72
N GLY A 159 12.64 1.32 -1.96
CA GLY A 159 13.82 0.98 -2.75
C GLY A 159 13.99 -0.50 -3.09
N ILE A 160 12.88 -1.26 -3.14
CA ILE A 160 12.89 -2.69 -3.41
C ILE A 160 13.18 -2.93 -4.90
N LYS A 161 14.16 -3.82 -5.16
CA LYS A 161 14.62 -4.21 -6.50
C LYS A 161 14.81 -5.72 -6.57
N LEU A 162 14.98 -6.27 -7.78
CA LEU A 162 15.29 -7.68 -7.99
C LEU A 162 16.56 -8.15 -7.26
N SER A 163 17.53 -7.25 -7.06
CA SER A 163 18.79 -7.55 -6.36
C SER A 163 18.66 -7.64 -4.82
N ASN A 164 17.57 -7.12 -4.22
CA ASN A 164 17.50 -6.99 -2.76
C ASN A 164 16.23 -7.57 -2.10
N TYR A 165 15.19 -7.90 -2.86
CA TYR A 165 13.88 -8.31 -2.31
C TYR A 165 13.91 -9.61 -1.48
N LYS A 166 14.79 -10.56 -1.83
CA LYS A 166 14.86 -11.88 -1.16
C LYS A 166 15.10 -11.75 0.35
N LYS A 167 15.95 -10.80 0.77
CA LYS A 167 16.23 -10.54 2.19
C LYS A 167 14.98 -10.15 2.97
N LEU A 168 14.04 -9.41 2.36
CA LEU A 168 12.78 -9.02 3.00
C LEU A 168 11.86 -10.22 3.22
N LEU A 169 11.72 -11.10 2.23
CA LEU A 169 10.91 -12.31 2.33
C LEU A 169 11.46 -13.28 3.37
N LEU A 170 12.78 -13.50 3.38
CA LEU A 170 13.45 -14.33 4.40
C LEU A 170 13.25 -13.77 5.83
N ASN A 171 13.07 -12.46 5.98
CA ASN A 171 12.75 -11.81 7.25
C ASN A 171 11.25 -11.67 7.50
N LYS A 172 10.39 -12.45 6.83
CA LYS A 172 8.94 -12.59 7.10
C LYS A 172 8.05 -11.46 6.58
N ALA A 173 8.47 -10.66 5.60
CA ALA A 173 7.54 -9.82 4.86
C ALA A 173 6.57 -10.70 4.06
N ASN A 174 5.27 -10.40 4.12
CA ASN A 174 4.22 -11.09 3.35
C ASN A 174 4.09 -10.49 1.95
N PHE A 175 4.23 -9.18 1.85
CA PHE A 175 4.11 -8.43 0.60
C PHE A 175 5.28 -7.45 0.42
N LEU A 176 5.64 -7.23 -0.83
CA LEU A 176 6.65 -6.27 -1.25
C LEU A 176 5.97 -5.11 -1.97
N ALA A 177 5.99 -3.91 -1.40
CA ALA A 177 5.40 -2.74 -2.03
C ALA A 177 6.42 -2.06 -2.96
N ILE A 178 6.03 -1.96 -4.23
CA ILE A 178 6.83 -1.39 -5.31
C ILE A 178 6.10 -0.19 -5.88
N SER A 179 6.79 0.94 -6.00
CA SER A 179 6.30 2.15 -6.66
C SER A 179 7.16 2.46 -7.88
N GLY A 180 6.53 2.79 -8.97
CA GLY A 180 7.17 3.33 -10.17
C GLY A 180 7.38 4.84 -10.11
#